data_1a0b12f84c1740cf5565fc68120a2168
#
_entry.id   1a0b12f84c1740cf5565fc68120a2168
#
_cell.length_a   1.000
_cell.length_b   1.000
_cell.length_c   1.000
_cell.angle_alpha   90.00
_cell.angle_beta   90.00
_cell.angle_gamma   90.00
#
_symmetry.space_group_name_H-M   'P 1'
#
loop_
_entity.id
_entity.type
_entity.pdbx_description
1 polymer ?
#
loop_
_entity_poly.entity_id
_entity_poly.type
_entity_poly.pdbx_seq_one_letter_code
_entity_poly.pdbx_strand_id
1 'polypeptide(L)'
;MSPLRPFIIIIALLIAGAFSAFADGERTGAPAEEQKPSPEEIASETKKRMANRSLYFRGERIFDRQCVQCHGTTGRGNGPWAEPMKTKPRNLRSGVFKFRTTPYGKLPADTDLRRTIRSGISGTAMPAFTKLSDADLDGIVAFVQNFSRRWKDAGLYAEPIALPELPGWSRDKEERAAHAATGKTLFAKLCASCHGPEGKGDGLAAKGLLDVWENPIMPADLTSKHHKSGDRRQDIYRTIATGLDGTPMIGYHGTLKPEQIWDLVEFIKSIESDGAEKK
;
A
#
# COMPACT_ATOMS: atom_id res chain seq x y z
N MET A 1 -18.27 59.35 19.29
CA MET A 1 -17.05 59.26 20.09
C MET A 1 -16.08 58.42 19.26
N SER A 2 -15.12 59.11 18.62
CA SER A 2 -14.17 58.50 17.66
C SER A 2 -12.99 57.86 18.38
N PRO A 3 -12.39 56.79 17.84
CA PRO A 3 -11.17 56.18 18.39
C PRO A 3 -9.90 56.86 17.83
N LEU A 4 -8.95 57.08 18.72
CA LEU A 4 -7.60 57.60 18.45
C LEU A 4 -6.77 56.62 17.63
N ARG A 5 -6.05 57.15 16.64
CA ARG A 5 -4.97 56.51 15.91
C ARG A 5 -3.63 56.76 16.63
N PRO A 6 -2.73 55.79 16.77
CA PRO A 6 -1.37 56.06 17.19
C PRO A 6 -0.47 56.36 15.99
N PHE A 7 0.37 57.40 16.19
CA PHE A 7 1.43 57.88 15.31
C PHE A 7 2.58 56.86 15.21
N ILE A 8 3.03 56.57 13.99
CA ILE A 8 4.28 55.85 13.71
C ILE A 8 5.39 56.90 13.54
N ILE A 9 6.36 56.88 14.44
CA ILE A 9 7.60 57.64 14.35
C ILE A 9 8.59 56.87 13.47
N ILE A 10 8.94 57.42 12.32
CA ILE A 10 10.00 56.94 11.44
C ILE A 10 11.33 57.53 11.95
N ILE A 11 12.20 56.68 12.51
CA ILE A 11 13.59 57.06 12.79
C ILE A 11 14.43 56.64 11.57
N ALA A 12 14.89 57.63 10.82
CA ALA A 12 15.87 57.44 9.77
C ALA A 12 17.26 57.39 10.40
N LEU A 13 17.93 56.26 10.36
CA LEU A 13 19.36 56.10 10.65
C LEU A 13 20.12 56.13 9.34
N LEU A 14 20.84 57.22 9.13
CA LEU A 14 21.90 57.35 8.14
C LEU A 14 23.14 56.56 8.62
N ILE A 15 23.49 55.52 7.89
CA ILE A 15 24.81 54.88 8.00
C ILE A 15 25.51 55.07 6.66
N ALA A 16 26.45 55.99 6.65
CA ALA A 16 27.44 56.15 5.58
C ALA A 16 28.56 55.10 5.82
N GLY A 17 29.03 54.49 4.76
CA GLY A 17 30.36 53.92 4.83
C GLY A 17 30.59 52.59 4.12
N ALA A 18 31.47 52.67 3.15
CA ALA A 18 32.29 51.64 2.55
C ALA A 18 31.73 50.91 1.33
N PHE A 19 31.92 51.53 0.18
CA PHE A 19 32.04 50.84 -1.11
C PHE A 19 33.31 49.96 -1.07
N SER A 20 33.13 48.67 -0.97
CA SER A 20 34.17 47.67 -1.27
C SER A 20 33.91 47.13 -2.65
N ALA A 21 34.83 47.40 -3.57
CA ALA A 21 34.80 46.91 -4.92
C ALA A 21 34.92 45.37 -4.91
N PHE A 22 33.81 44.70 -5.20
CA PHE A 22 33.85 43.28 -5.58
C PHE A 22 34.09 43.22 -7.10
N ALA A 23 35.22 42.59 -7.44
CA ALA A 23 35.63 42.32 -8.78
C ALA A 23 34.54 41.52 -9.52
N ASP A 24 34.22 41.96 -10.74
CA ASP A 24 33.44 41.24 -11.73
C ASP A 24 34.10 39.88 -12.04
N GLY A 25 33.56 38.84 -11.43
CA GLY A 25 33.79 37.46 -11.88
C GLY A 25 32.90 37.20 -13.09
N GLU A 26 33.47 37.21 -14.28
CA GLU A 26 32.87 36.83 -15.55
C GLU A 26 32.17 35.48 -15.39
N ARG A 27 30.83 35.48 -15.34
CA ARG A 27 30.02 34.26 -15.55
C ARG A 27 29.93 34.00 -17.03
N THR A 28 31.01 33.46 -17.61
CA THR A 28 30.96 32.84 -18.92
C THR A 28 30.52 31.39 -18.81
N GLY A 29 29.27 31.18 -18.38
CA GLY A 29 28.57 29.92 -18.54
C GLY A 29 27.53 30.10 -19.64
N ALA A 30 27.89 29.79 -20.89
CA ALA A 30 26.88 29.62 -21.92
C ALA A 30 25.86 28.60 -21.44
N PRO A 31 24.53 28.78 -21.64
CA PRO A 31 23.54 27.78 -21.33
C PRO A 31 23.91 26.47 -22.03
N ALA A 32 24.00 25.37 -21.31
CA ALA A 32 24.24 24.07 -21.88
C ALA A 32 23.24 23.85 -23.02
N GLU A 33 23.74 23.69 -24.24
CA GLU A 33 22.93 23.44 -25.42
C GLU A 33 22.19 22.12 -25.18
N GLU A 34 20.87 22.18 -25.02
CA GLU A 34 20.00 21.01 -24.79
C GLU A 34 20.13 20.12 -26.02
N GLN A 35 20.90 19.04 -25.91
CA GLN A 35 21.15 18.12 -27.01
C GLN A 35 19.82 17.52 -27.47
N LYS A 36 19.45 17.79 -28.72
CA LYS A 36 18.27 17.17 -29.34
C LYS A 36 18.47 15.65 -29.35
N PRO A 37 17.43 14.87 -28.95
CA PRO A 37 17.54 13.42 -28.95
C PRO A 37 17.86 12.89 -30.34
N SER A 38 18.69 11.85 -30.42
CA SER A 38 19.06 11.17 -31.64
C SER A 38 17.85 10.46 -32.30
N PRO A 39 17.88 10.16 -33.58
CA PRO A 39 16.82 9.39 -34.23
C PRO A 39 16.55 8.03 -33.56
N GLU A 40 17.59 7.38 -33.02
CA GLU A 40 17.48 6.11 -32.30
C GLU A 40 16.76 6.27 -30.94
N GLU A 41 17.08 7.33 -30.18
CA GLU A 41 16.40 7.67 -28.94
C GLU A 41 14.94 8.00 -29.18
N ILE A 42 14.63 8.77 -30.25
CA ILE A 42 13.25 9.09 -30.65
C ILE A 42 12.50 7.81 -31.01
N ALA A 43 13.12 6.90 -31.78
CA ALA A 43 12.49 5.63 -32.16
C ALA A 43 12.26 4.73 -30.96
N SER A 44 13.21 4.65 -30.04
CA SER A 44 13.09 3.89 -28.78
C SER A 44 11.96 4.41 -27.91
N GLU A 45 11.90 5.72 -27.66
CA GLU A 45 10.85 6.34 -26.86
C GLU A 45 9.47 6.20 -27.51
N THR A 46 9.39 6.31 -28.83
CA THR A 46 8.16 6.10 -29.59
C THR A 46 7.65 4.67 -29.45
N LYS A 47 8.55 3.67 -29.55
CA LYS A 47 8.22 2.25 -29.34
C LYS A 47 7.70 2.00 -27.92
N LYS A 48 8.35 2.57 -26.91
CA LYS A 48 7.94 2.48 -25.50
C LYS A 48 6.56 3.10 -25.26
N ARG A 49 6.29 4.28 -25.83
CA ARG A 49 4.97 4.94 -25.77
C ARG A 49 3.88 4.10 -26.41
N MET A 50 4.13 3.49 -27.58
CA MET A 50 3.18 2.61 -28.26
C MET A 50 2.90 1.35 -27.44
N ALA A 51 3.92 0.73 -26.85
CA ALA A 51 3.77 -0.43 -25.97
C ALA A 51 2.91 -0.10 -24.74
N ASN A 52 3.21 1.00 -24.05
CA ASN A 52 2.45 1.46 -22.89
C ASN A 52 0.99 1.76 -23.26
N ARG A 53 0.74 2.38 -24.41
CA ARG A 53 -0.61 2.65 -24.92
C ARG A 53 -1.38 1.36 -25.21
N SER A 54 -0.72 0.37 -25.81
CA SER A 54 -1.33 -0.95 -26.08
C SER A 54 -1.72 -1.68 -24.79
N LEU A 55 -0.84 -1.67 -23.78
CA LEU A 55 -1.15 -2.23 -22.45
C LEU A 55 -2.34 -1.53 -21.81
N TYR A 56 -2.37 -0.21 -21.82
CA TYR A 56 -3.49 0.57 -21.28
C TYR A 56 -4.82 0.16 -21.90
N PHE A 57 -4.95 0.15 -23.23
CA PHE A 57 -6.19 -0.21 -23.91
C PHE A 57 -6.56 -1.68 -23.73
N ARG A 58 -5.58 -2.57 -23.59
CA ARG A 58 -5.85 -3.96 -23.21
C ARG A 58 -6.51 -4.01 -21.83
N GLY A 59 -5.93 -3.33 -20.85
CA GLY A 59 -6.45 -3.25 -19.49
C GLY A 59 -7.82 -2.63 -19.40
N GLU A 60 -8.06 -1.53 -20.13
CA GLU A 60 -9.36 -0.86 -20.22
C GLU A 60 -10.46 -1.83 -20.66
N ARG A 61 -10.27 -2.53 -21.79
CA ARG A 61 -11.25 -3.51 -22.28
C ARG A 61 -11.56 -4.62 -21.28
N ILE A 62 -10.57 -5.09 -20.53
CA ILE A 62 -10.79 -6.14 -19.53
C ILE A 62 -11.51 -5.55 -18.33
N PHE A 63 -11.10 -4.37 -17.87
CA PHE A 63 -11.71 -3.68 -16.74
C PHE A 63 -13.21 -3.42 -17.02
N ASP A 64 -13.56 -2.94 -18.19
CA ASP A 64 -14.95 -2.67 -18.58
C ASP A 64 -15.82 -3.92 -18.57
N ARG A 65 -15.23 -5.07 -18.93
CA ARG A 65 -15.99 -6.33 -19.00
C ARG A 65 -16.09 -7.05 -17.65
N GLN A 66 -15.10 -6.94 -16.78
CA GLN A 66 -14.96 -7.82 -15.62
C GLN A 66 -14.89 -7.08 -14.28
N CYS A 67 -14.56 -5.79 -14.25
CA CYS A 67 -14.25 -5.06 -13.02
C CYS A 67 -15.21 -3.92 -12.72
N VAL A 68 -15.77 -3.29 -13.76
CA VAL A 68 -16.59 -2.07 -13.66
C VAL A 68 -17.84 -2.26 -12.81
N GLN A 69 -18.44 -3.46 -12.79
CA GLN A 69 -19.67 -3.72 -12.03
C GLN A 69 -19.47 -3.50 -10.51
N CYS A 70 -18.26 -3.74 -10.03
CA CYS A 70 -17.91 -3.51 -8.63
C CYS A 70 -17.14 -2.19 -8.44
N HIS A 71 -16.13 -1.95 -9.27
CA HIS A 71 -15.23 -0.81 -9.09
C HIS A 71 -15.73 0.50 -9.70
N GLY A 72 -16.77 0.46 -10.54
CA GLY A 72 -17.29 1.63 -11.27
C GLY A 72 -16.39 2.05 -12.44
N THR A 73 -16.97 2.73 -13.43
CA THR A 73 -16.24 3.22 -14.63
C THR A 73 -15.12 4.18 -14.31
N THR A 74 -15.22 4.90 -13.20
CA THR A 74 -14.20 5.86 -12.72
C THR A 74 -13.30 5.29 -11.64
N GLY A 75 -13.39 3.99 -11.32
CA GLY A 75 -12.58 3.32 -10.30
C GLY A 75 -12.85 3.77 -8.87
N ARG A 76 -14.02 4.36 -8.57
CA ARG A 76 -14.36 4.84 -7.22
C ARG A 76 -14.81 3.75 -6.24
N GLY A 77 -14.98 2.51 -6.70
CA GLY A 77 -15.53 1.42 -5.90
C GLY A 77 -17.04 1.49 -5.71
N ASN A 78 -17.73 2.22 -6.55
CA ASN A 78 -19.15 2.50 -6.51
C ASN A 78 -19.90 1.94 -7.75
N GLY A 79 -19.45 0.83 -8.28
CA GLY A 79 -20.17 0.15 -9.37
C GLY A 79 -21.54 -0.36 -8.91
N PRO A 80 -22.41 -0.74 -9.87
CA PRO A 80 -23.80 -1.16 -9.57
C PRO A 80 -23.91 -2.26 -8.52
N TRP A 81 -22.91 -3.13 -8.42
CA TRP A 81 -22.91 -4.24 -7.46
C TRP A 81 -22.25 -3.89 -6.11
N ALA A 82 -21.71 -2.68 -5.96
CA ALA A 82 -20.96 -2.32 -4.75
C ALA A 82 -21.85 -2.07 -3.52
N GLU A 83 -23.08 -1.57 -3.74
CA GLU A 83 -23.93 -1.11 -2.64
C GLU A 83 -24.26 -2.23 -1.63
N PRO A 84 -24.73 -3.43 -2.01
CA PRO A 84 -25.07 -4.49 -1.07
C PRO A 84 -23.84 -5.20 -0.46
N MET A 85 -22.61 -4.90 -0.90
CA MET A 85 -21.43 -5.61 -0.44
C MET A 85 -21.02 -5.17 0.97
N LYS A 86 -20.88 -6.13 1.91
CA LYS A 86 -20.36 -5.88 3.26
C LYS A 86 -18.94 -5.29 3.22
N THR A 87 -18.06 -5.87 2.38
CA THR A 87 -16.73 -5.32 2.12
C THR A 87 -16.80 -4.56 0.81
N LYS A 88 -16.71 -3.23 0.89
CA LYS A 88 -16.81 -2.36 -0.30
C LYS A 88 -15.62 -2.56 -1.24
N PRO A 89 -15.85 -2.50 -2.56
CA PRO A 89 -14.76 -2.52 -3.53
C PRO A 89 -13.80 -1.35 -3.30
N ARG A 90 -12.51 -1.58 -3.55
CA ARG A 90 -11.47 -0.55 -3.38
C ARG A 90 -11.73 0.64 -4.31
N ASN A 91 -11.68 1.84 -3.74
CA ASN A 91 -11.56 3.06 -4.51
C ASN A 91 -10.13 3.13 -5.09
N LEU A 92 -10.00 2.81 -6.37
CA LEU A 92 -8.71 2.76 -7.08
C LEU A 92 -8.08 4.15 -7.25
N ARG A 93 -8.91 5.21 -7.21
CA ARG A 93 -8.43 6.60 -7.31
C ARG A 93 -7.61 7.05 -6.11
N SER A 94 -7.79 6.40 -4.97
CA SER A 94 -6.99 6.71 -3.79
C SER A 94 -5.51 6.34 -3.95
N GLY A 95 -5.19 5.34 -4.78
CA GLY A 95 -3.85 4.81 -4.90
C GLY A 95 -3.33 4.16 -3.62
N VAL A 96 -4.22 3.80 -2.69
CA VAL A 96 -3.90 3.16 -1.41
C VAL A 96 -4.40 1.72 -1.45
N PHE A 97 -3.49 0.76 -1.30
CA PHE A 97 -3.77 -0.67 -1.42
C PHE A 97 -3.26 -1.42 -0.20
N LYS A 98 -4.12 -2.28 0.38
CA LYS A 98 -3.82 -3.01 1.62
C LYS A 98 -2.73 -4.08 1.44
N PHE A 99 -2.79 -4.85 0.34
CA PHE A 99 -1.97 -6.06 0.14
C PHE A 99 -0.79 -5.77 -0.77
N ARG A 100 0.35 -5.47 -0.17
CA ARG A 100 1.57 -5.09 -0.88
C ARG A 100 2.82 -5.71 -0.25
N THR A 101 3.93 -5.62 -0.96
CA THR A 101 5.26 -6.00 -0.48
C THR A 101 6.13 -4.78 -0.18
N THR A 102 5.71 -3.59 -0.56
CA THR A 102 6.41 -2.33 -0.31
C THR A 102 6.16 -1.83 1.13
N PRO A 103 7.00 -0.95 1.68
CA PRO A 103 6.81 -0.35 3.00
C PRO A 103 5.47 0.39 3.15
N TYR A 104 5.00 0.54 4.39
CA TYR A 104 3.76 1.26 4.71
C TYR A 104 3.75 2.67 4.11
N GLY A 105 2.62 3.06 3.50
CA GLY A 105 2.44 4.37 2.85
C GLY A 105 3.00 4.48 1.43
N LYS A 106 3.75 3.46 0.95
CA LYS A 106 4.29 3.42 -0.41
C LYS A 106 3.32 2.76 -1.38
N LEU A 107 3.50 3.02 -2.67
CA LEU A 107 2.74 2.34 -3.73
C LEU A 107 3.02 0.84 -3.73
N PRO A 108 2.03 0.00 -4.06
CA PRO A 108 2.27 -1.43 -4.27
C PRO A 108 3.17 -1.65 -5.48
N ALA A 109 3.96 -2.70 -5.47
CA ALA A 109 4.62 -3.18 -6.67
C ALA A 109 3.59 -3.74 -7.67
N ASP A 110 3.90 -3.74 -8.96
CA ASP A 110 3.02 -4.31 -10.00
C ASP A 110 2.69 -5.77 -9.70
N THR A 111 3.65 -6.51 -9.19
CA THR A 111 3.47 -7.91 -8.75
C THR A 111 2.45 -8.05 -7.63
N ASP A 112 2.27 -7.06 -6.77
CA ASP A 112 1.26 -7.07 -5.71
C ASP A 112 -0.16 -6.93 -6.28
N LEU A 113 -0.33 -6.01 -7.24
CA LEU A 113 -1.60 -5.83 -7.93
C LEU A 113 -1.93 -7.07 -8.76
N ARG A 114 -0.97 -7.61 -9.52
CA ARG A 114 -1.13 -8.86 -10.29
C ARG A 114 -1.55 -10.01 -9.38
N ARG A 115 -0.86 -10.20 -8.24
CA ARG A 115 -1.20 -11.24 -7.25
C ARG A 115 -2.62 -11.07 -6.74
N THR A 116 -3.00 -9.85 -6.35
CA THR A 116 -4.35 -9.58 -5.82
C THR A 116 -5.44 -9.84 -6.86
N ILE A 117 -5.23 -9.45 -8.11
CA ILE A 117 -6.20 -9.71 -9.19
C ILE A 117 -6.27 -11.21 -9.49
N ARG A 118 -5.12 -11.88 -9.64
CA ARG A 118 -5.07 -13.31 -9.97
C ARG A 118 -5.70 -14.19 -8.89
N SER A 119 -5.43 -13.89 -7.61
CA SER A 119 -5.89 -14.73 -6.48
C SER A 119 -7.26 -14.31 -5.94
N GLY A 120 -7.74 -13.10 -6.29
CA GLY A 120 -8.89 -12.51 -5.61
C GLY A 120 -8.57 -12.18 -4.14
N ILE A 121 -9.60 -11.92 -3.36
CA ILE A 121 -9.48 -11.61 -1.92
C ILE A 121 -10.44 -12.50 -1.15
N SER A 122 -9.90 -13.48 -0.42
CA SER A 122 -10.68 -14.46 0.36
C SER A 122 -11.66 -13.77 1.30
N GLY A 123 -12.87 -14.32 1.42
CA GLY A 123 -13.94 -13.78 2.26
C GLY A 123 -14.53 -12.45 1.80
N THR A 124 -14.31 -12.08 0.53
CA THR A 124 -14.91 -10.90 -0.10
C THR A 124 -15.54 -11.23 -1.46
N ALA A 125 -16.24 -10.27 -2.04
CA ALA A 125 -16.80 -10.41 -3.38
C ALA A 125 -15.76 -10.23 -4.51
N MET A 126 -14.49 -9.95 -4.22
CA MET A 126 -13.42 -9.88 -5.23
C MET A 126 -12.98 -11.29 -5.65
N PRO A 127 -13.39 -11.80 -6.82
CA PRO A 127 -13.10 -13.17 -7.23
C PRO A 127 -11.65 -13.30 -7.72
N ALA A 128 -11.19 -14.54 -7.84
CA ALA A 128 -9.92 -14.86 -8.49
C ALA A 128 -10.07 -14.86 -10.01
N PHE A 129 -9.19 -14.14 -10.70
CA PHE A 129 -9.14 -14.06 -12.17
C PHE A 129 -8.03 -14.98 -12.71
N THR A 130 -8.14 -16.28 -12.47
CA THR A 130 -7.11 -17.28 -12.79
C THR A 130 -6.90 -17.51 -14.29
N LYS A 131 -7.88 -17.16 -15.12
CA LYS A 131 -7.83 -17.36 -16.59
C LYS A 131 -7.18 -16.20 -17.34
N LEU A 132 -6.89 -15.08 -16.68
CA LEU A 132 -6.19 -13.96 -17.30
C LEU A 132 -4.73 -14.33 -17.60
N SER A 133 -4.28 -14.03 -18.81
CA SER A 133 -2.87 -14.17 -19.19
C SER A 133 -2.00 -13.15 -18.46
N ASP A 134 -0.69 -13.33 -18.45
CA ASP A 134 0.23 -12.35 -17.86
C ASP A 134 0.13 -11.00 -18.57
N ALA A 135 -0.01 -10.99 -19.89
CA ALA A 135 -0.22 -9.77 -20.66
C ALA A 135 -1.56 -9.06 -20.33
N ASP A 136 -2.60 -9.81 -19.97
CA ASP A 136 -3.86 -9.24 -19.51
C ASP A 136 -3.71 -8.59 -18.13
N LEU A 137 -2.99 -9.26 -17.23
CA LEU A 137 -2.70 -8.71 -15.91
C LEU A 137 -1.85 -7.44 -15.99
N ASP A 138 -0.83 -7.42 -16.84
CA ASP A 138 -0.01 -6.22 -17.08
C ASP A 138 -0.88 -5.08 -17.61
N GLY A 139 -1.78 -5.37 -18.54
CA GLY A 139 -2.72 -4.39 -19.05
C GLY A 139 -3.63 -3.83 -17.96
N ILE A 140 -4.23 -4.70 -17.14
CA ILE A 140 -5.12 -4.25 -16.04
C ILE A 140 -4.33 -3.42 -15.02
N VAL A 141 -3.11 -3.82 -14.65
CA VAL A 141 -2.26 -3.07 -13.73
C VAL A 141 -1.99 -1.69 -14.28
N ALA A 142 -1.54 -1.58 -15.54
CA ALA A 142 -1.30 -0.31 -16.20
C ALA A 142 -2.57 0.58 -16.25
N PHE A 143 -3.75 -0.01 -16.48
CA PHE A 143 -5.01 0.72 -16.49
C PHE A 143 -5.39 1.20 -15.09
N VAL A 144 -5.31 0.33 -14.06
CA VAL A 144 -5.65 0.65 -12.66
C VAL A 144 -4.76 1.76 -12.11
N GLN A 145 -3.48 1.77 -12.44
CA GLN A 145 -2.54 2.81 -12.03
C GLN A 145 -2.95 4.20 -12.53
N ASN A 146 -3.57 4.29 -13.69
CA ASN A 146 -4.03 5.58 -14.24
C ASN A 146 -5.20 6.21 -13.47
N PHE A 147 -5.91 5.48 -12.61
CA PHE A 147 -6.95 6.09 -11.78
C PHE A 147 -6.41 7.03 -10.72
N SER A 148 -5.14 6.88 -10.29
CA SER A 148 -4.58 7.70 -9.21
C SER A 148 -3.35 8.49 -9.63
N ARG A 149 -3.32 9.77 -9.22
CA ARG A 149 -2.15 10.64 -9.40
C ARG A 149 -0.95 10.22 -8.55
N ARG A 150 -1.14 9.40 -7.51
CA ARG A 150 -0.04 8.90 -6.68
C ARG A 150 1.04 8.17 -7.49
N TRP A 151 0.67 7.51 -8.58
CA TRP A 151 1.61 6.86 -9.51
C TRP A 151 2.51 7.83 -10.29
N LYS A 152 2.28 9.15 -10.19
CA LYS A 152 3.14 10.18 -10.77
C LYS A 152 4.15 10.74 -9.76
N ASP A 153 4.02 10.38 -8.50
CA ASP A 153 4.90 10.84 -7.41
C ASP A 153 6.03 9.82 -7.21
N ALA A 154 7.23 10.19 -7.65
CA ALA A 154 8.43 9.36 -7.52
C ALA A 154 8.77 9.03 -6.05
N GLY A 155 8.41 9.91 -5.11
CA GLY A 155 8.65 9.71 -3.67
C GLY A 155 7.80 8.60 -3.05
N LEU A 156 6.76 8.14 -3.75
CA LEU A 156 5.89 7.06 -3.27
C LEU A 156 6.33 5.66 -3.74
N TYR A 157 7.26 5.56 -4.67
CA TYR A 157 7.84 4.29 -5.05
C TYR A 157 8.84 3.80 -4.01
N ALA A 158 8.91 2.51 -3.81
CA ALA A 158 9.90 1.86 -2.97
C ALA A 158 10.11 0.42 -3.44
N GLU A 159 11.30 -0.09 -3.19
CA GLU A 159 11.57 -1.52 -3.41
C GLU A 159 10.72 -2.37 -2.48
N PRO A 160 10.26 -3.53 -2.95
CA PRO A 160 9.62 -4.52 -2.10
C PRO A 160 10.50 -4.90 -0.92
N ILE A 161 9.91 -5.05 0.25
CA ILE A 161 10.58 -5.63 1.42
C ILE A 161 10.96 -7.07 1.07
N ALA A 162 12.23 -7.41 1.28
CA ALA A 162 12.68 -8.79 1.15
C ALA A 162 11.95 -9.66 2.19
N LEU A 163 11.13 -10.58 1.70
CA LEU A 163 10.46 -11.55 2.57
C LEU A 163 11.41 -12.73 2.76
N PRO A 164 11.80 -13.07 4.00
CA PRO A 164 12.68 -14.19 4.24
C PRO A 164 11.99 -15.51 3.87
N GLU A 165 12.80 -16.48 3.48
CA GLU A 165 12.33 -17.84 3.29
C GLU A 165 11.74 -18.42 4.58
N LEU A 166 10.93 -19.46 4.41
CA LEU A 166 10.35 -20.18 5.55
C LEU A 166 11.49 -20.80 6.38
N PRO A 167 11.56 -20.51 7.69
CA PRO A 167 12.63 -21.02 8.53
C PRO A 167 12.69 -22.55 8.55
N GLY A 168 13.90 -23.14 8.67
CA GLY A 168 14.09 -24.58 8.68
C GLY A 168 13.32 -25.29 9.78
N TRP A 169 13.23 -24.68 10.96
CA TRP A 169 12.48 -25.18 12.11
C TRP A 169 10.96 -25.27 11.86
N SER A 170 10.42 -24.56 10.86
CA SER A 170 8.98 -24.61 10.54
C SER A 170 8.46 -25.99 10.11
N ARG A 171 9.34 -26.94 9.84
CA ARG A 171 9.03 -28.34 9.52
C ARG A 171 8.91 -29.20 10.77
N ASP A 172 9.50 -28.77 11.89
CA ASP A 172 9.47 -29.46 13.16
C ASP A 172 8.29 -29.02 14.02
N LYS A 173 7.55 -29.95 14.62
CA LYS A 173 6.32 -29.65 15.36
C LYS A 173 6.62 -29.04 16.74
N GLU A 174 7.62 -29.54 17.39
CA GLU A 174 8.06 -29.09 18.72
C GLU A 174 8.66 -27.69 18.65
N GLU A 175 9.49 -27.44 17.65
CA GLU A 175 10.07 -26.12 17.41
C GLU A 175 8.97 -25.10 17.07
N ARG A 176 8.01 -25.44 16.21
CA ARG A 176 6.85 -24.58 15.94
C ARG A 176 6.06 -24.22 17.20
N ALA A 177 5.87 -25.20 18.10
CA ALA A 177 5.17 -24.95 19.37
C ALA A 177 5.93 -23.96 20.26
N ALA A 178 7.26 -24.06 20.31
CA ALA A 178 8.12 -23.12 21.05
C ALA A 178 8.05 -21.70 20.46
N HIS A 179 8.14 -21.59 19.12
CA HIS A 179 7.99 -20.32 18.41
C HIS A 179 6.60 -19.71 18.61
N ALA A 180 5.53 -20.52 18.57
CA ALA A 180 4.17 -20.07 18.85
C ALA A 180 4.01 -19.54 20.28
N ALA A 181 4.65 -20.15 21.28
CA ALA A 181 4.63 -19.65 22.66
C ALA A 181 5.32 -18.28 22.79
N THR A 182 6.46 -18.10 22.11
CA THR A 182 7.14 -16.79 22.02
C THR A 182 6.26 -15.77 21.30
N GLY A 183 5.66 -16.16 20.18
CA GLY A 183 4.75 -15.34 19.40
C GLY A 183 3.51 -14.91 20.19
N LYS A 184 2.95 -15.78 21.04
CA LYS A 184 1.85 -15.45 21.96
C LYS A 184 2.22 -14.29 22.87
N THR A 185 3.43 -14.29 23.41
CA THR A 185 3.91 -13.21 24.29
C THR A 185 4.04 -11.89 23.53
N LEU A 186 4.55 -11.91 22.30
CA LEU A 186 4.65 -10.73 21.45
C LEU A 186 3.25 -10.24 21.03
N PHE A 187 2.37 -11.16 20.65
CA PHE A 187 1.01 -10.86 20.26
C PHE A 187 0.22 -10.15 21.38
N ALA A 188 0.34 -10.63 22.60
CA ALA A 188 -0.30 -10.02 23.76
C ALA A 188 0.13 -8.56 23.95
N LYS A 189 1.39 -8.23 23.66
CA LYS A 189 1.93 -6.87 23.81
C LYS A 189 1.61 -5.94 22.65
N LEU A 190 1.59 -6.44 21.43
CA LEU A 190 1.58 -5.61 20.21
C LEU A 190 0.27 -5.68 19.42
N CYS A 191 -0.48 -6.78 19.54
CA CYS A 191 -1.60 -7.07 18.65
C CYS A 191 -2.95 -7.20 19.38
N ALA A 192 -2.93 -7.71 20.62
CA ALA A 192 -4.15 -8.08 21.36
C ALA A 192 -5.07 -6.89 21.66
N SER A 193 -4.54 -5.67 21.73
CA SER A 193 -5.37 -4.47 21.94
C SER A 193 -6.47 -4.31 20.85
N CYS A 194 -6.15 -4.65 19.61
CA CYS A 194 -7.09 -4.63 18.49
C CYS A 194 -7.64 -6.02 18.17
N HIS A 195 -6.77 -7.05 18.12
CA HIS A 195 -7.17 -8.39 17.69
C HIS A 195 -7.80 -9.25 18.80
N GLY A 196 -7.79 -8.76 20.05
CA GLY A 196 -8.23 -9.54 21.22
C GLY A 196 -7.17 -10.56 21.67
N PRO A 197 -7.18 -11.00 22.93
CA PRO A 197 -6.18 -11.92 23.48
C PRO A 197 -6.21 -13.30 22.81
N GLU A 198 -7.34 -13.69 22.24
CA GLU A 198 -7.52 -14.96 21.51
C GLU A 198 -7.48 -14.79 19.98
N GLY A 199 -7.23 -13.57 19.49
CA GLY A 199 -7.16 -13.28 18.06
C GLY A 199 -8.51 -13.17 17.34
N LYS A 200 -9.63 -13.02 18.06
CA LYS A 200 -11.00 -12.99 17.50
C LYS A 200 -11.39 -11.64 16.88
N GLY A 201 -10.52 -10.65 16.90
CA GLY A 201 -10.81 -9.31 16.39
C GLY A 201 -11.66 -8.46 17.35
N ASP A 202 -11.78 -8.87 18.60
CA ASP A 202 -12.65 -8.31 19.64
C ASP A 202 -11.90 -7.52 20.72
N GLY A 203 -10.68 -7.10 20.43
CA GLY A 203 -9.87 -6.29 21.35
C GLY A 203 -10.55 -4.97 21.74
N LEU A 204 -10.17 -4.42 22.87
CA LEU A 204 -10.77 -3.18 23.39
C LEU A 204 -10.62 -2.01 22.40
N ALA A 205 -9.50 -1.93 21.70
CA ALA A 205 -9.24 -0.91 20.69
C ALA A 205 -9.87 -1.22 19.32
N ALA A 206 -10.59 -2.34 19.16
CA ALA A 206 -11.30 -2.66 17.93
C ALA A 206 -12.54 -1.79 17.70
N LYS A 207 -13.10 -1.26 18.78
CA LYS A 207 -14.34 -0.48 18.74
C LYS A 207 -14.10 0.89 18.12
N GLY A 208 -14.91 1.23 17.11
CA GLY A 208 -14.85 2.53 16.45
C GLY A 208 -13.67 2.74 15.51
N LEU A 209 -12.94 1.68 15.15
CA LEU A 209 -11.88 1.80 14.15
C LEU A 209 -12.44 2.21 12.79
N LEU A 210 -11.78 3.19 12.17
CA LEU A 210 -12.08 3.68 10.84
C LEU A 210 -10.87 3.49 9.92
N ASP A 211 -11.13 3.28 8.64
CA ASP A 211 -10.09 3.39 7.62
C ASP A 211 -9.88 4.88 7.23
N VAL A 212 -8.90 5.15 6.38
CA VAL A 212 -8.59 6.54 5.94
C VAL A 212 -9.70 7.19 5.09
N TRP A 213 -10.76 6.47 4.80
CA TRP A 213 -11.97 6.99 4.13
C TRP A 213 -13.16 7.05 5.08
N GLU A 214 -12.91 6.97 6.40
CA GLU A 214 -13.92 7.03 7.47
C GLU A 214 -14.92 5.87 7.45
N ASN A 215 -14.63 4.78 6.73
CA ASN A 215 -15.45 3.59 6.79
C ASN A 215 -15.15 2.78 8.06
N PRO A 216 -16.18 2.30 8.77
CA PRO A 216 -15.98 1.39 9.89
C PRO A 216 -15.24 0.11 9.43
N ILE A 217 -14.23 -0.26 10.21
CA ILE A 217 -13.48 -1.50 9.99
C ILE A 217 -13.37 -2.28 11.28
N MET A 218 -13.18 -3.59 11.11
CA MET A 218 -12.93 -4.50 12.25
C MET A 218 -11.60 -5.22 12.00
N PRO A 219 -10.80 -5.44 13.07
CA PRO A 219 -9.68 -6.36 12.99
C PRO A 219 -10.15 -7.74 12.51
N ALA A 220 -9.29 -8.43 11.78
CA ALA A 220 -9.63 -9.78 11.33
C ALA A 220 -9.72 -10.75 12.50
N ASP A 221 -10.66 -11.69 12.41
CA ASP A 221 -10.67 -12.90 13.21
C ASP A 221 -9.53 -13.81 12.73
N LEU A 222 -8.46 -13.88 13.51
CA LEU A 222 -7.26 -14.63 13.21
C LEU A 222 -7.38 -16.11 13.56
N THR A 223 -8.48 -16.52 14.20
CA THR A 223 -8.77 -17.95 14.45
C THR A 223 -9.30 -18.65 13.20
N SER A 224 -9.70 -17.90 12.19
CA SER A 224 -10.07 -18.43 10.88
C SER A 224 -8.84 -18.83 10.07
N LYS A 225 -8.89 -19.97 9.38
CA LYS A 225 -7.87 -20.39 8.42
C LYS A 225 -7.81 -19.52 7.16
N HIS A 226 -8.83 -18.67 6.94
CA HIS A 226 -8.94 -17.84 5.74
C HIS A 226 -8.62 -16.39 6.02
N HIS A 227 -7.47 -15.95 5.54
CA HIS A 227 -7.01 -14.57 5.63
C HIS A 227 -7.16 -13.85 4.29
N LYS A 228 -7.63 -12.60 4.32
CA LYS A 228 -7.81 -11.80 3.10
C LYS A 228 -6.53 -11.58 2.29
N SER A 229 -5.38 -11.62 2.96
CA SER A 229 -4.06 -11.43 2.35
C SER A 229 -3.42 -12.70 1.83
N GLY A 230 -4.05 -13.87 2.06
CA GLY A 230 -3.57 -15.22 1.77
C GLY A 230 -3.31 -16.01 3.04
N ASP A 231 -3.42 -17.35 2.92
CA ASP A 231 -3.48 -18.27 4.06
C ASP A 231 -2.12 -18.90 4.41
N ARG A 232 -1.10 -18.68 3.57
CA ARG A 232 0.24 -19.25 3.78
C ARG A 232 0.99 -18.44 4.85
N ARG A 233 1.93 -19.07 5.53
CA ARG A 233 2.81 -18.41 6.51
C ARG A 233 3.49 -17.16 5.95
N GLN A 234 3.97 -17.21 4.72
CA GLN A 234 4.59 -16.07 4.04
C GLN A 234 3.60 -14.93 3.78
N ASP A 235 2.32 -15.24 3.56
CA ASP A 235 1.29 -14.22 3.35
C ASP A 235 0.96 -13.48 4.66
N ILE A 236 0.91 -14.22 5.78
CA ILE A 236 0.74 -13.65 7.12
C ILE A 236 1.98 -12.82 7.50
N TYR A 237 3.20 -13.38 7.28
CA TYR A 237 4.46 -12.67 7.49
C TYR A 237 4.46 -11.33 6.73
N ARG A 238 4.17 -11.36 5.43
CA ARG A 238 4.09 -10.16 4.60
C ARG A 238 3.13 -9.14 5.21
N THR A 239 1.95 -9.56 5.64
CA THR A 239 0.92 -8.69 6.20
C THR A 239 1.39 -8.03 7.50
N ILE A 240 2.05 -8.77 8.39
CA ILE A 240 2.64 -8.21 9.61
C ILE A 240 3.78 -7.26 9.26
N ALA A 241 4.68 -7.66 8.36
CA ALA A 241 5.84 -6.86 7.97
C ALA A 241 5.45 -5.53 7.32
N THR A 242 4.49 -5.54 6.38
CA THR A 242 4.12 -4.34 5.63
C THR A 242 2.96 -3.55 6.22
N GLY A 243 2.15 -4.16 7.10
CA GLY A 243 0.89 -3.59 7.55
C GLY A 243 -0.18 -3.55 6.44
N LEU A 244 -1.30 -2.96 6.75
CA LEU A 244 -2.44 -2.80 5.82
C LEU A 244 -2.69 -1.31 5.56
N ASP A 245 -2.15 -0.81 4.45
CA ASP A 245 -2.22 0.61 4.11
C ASP A 245 -3.67 1.14 4.06
N GLY A 246 -3.86 2.33 4.59
CA GLY A 246 -5.19 2.92 4.74
C GLY A 246 -5.98 2.37 5.95
N THR A 247 -5.35 1.62 6.85
CA THR A 247 -5.93 1.16 8.12
C THR A 247 -4.99 1.44 9.28
N PRO A 248 -5.46 1.37 10.54
CA PRO A 248 -4.59 1.48 11.71
C PRO A 248 -3.55 0.35 11.88
N MET A 249 -3.63 -0.73 11.10
CA MET A 249 -2.65 -1.81 11.17
C MET A 249 -1.33 -1.40 10.47
N ILE A 250 -0.39 -0.90 11.26
CA ILE A 250 0.96 -0.52 10.80
C ILE A 250 1.81 -1.75 10.44
N GLY A 251 2.89 -1.52 9.68
CA GLY A 251 3.89 -2.56 9.39
C GLY A 251 4.98 -2.62 10.46
N TYR A 252 5.48 -3.82 10.71
CA TYR A 252 6.52 -4.08 11.71
C TYR A 252 7.91 -4.32 11.11
N HIS A 253 8.06 -4.22 9.79
CA HIS A 253 9.39 -4.29 9.15
C HIS A 253 10.29 -3.17 9.66
N GLY A 254 11.51 -3.53 10.07
CA GLY A 254 12.48 -2.61 10.68
C GLY A 254 12.23 -2.32 12.17
N THR A 255 11.05 -2.66 12.71
CA THR A 255 10.76 -2.56 14.15
C THR A 255 10.95 -3.89 14.87
N LEU A 256 10.47 -4.98 14.25
CA LEU A 256 10.69 -6.34 14.73
C LEU A 256 11.75 -7.02 13.87
N LYS A 257 12.53 -7.90 14.52
CA LYS A 257 13.44 -8.81 13.81
C LYS A 257 12.63 -9.84 12.99
N PRO A 258 13.17 -10.37 11.88
CA PRO A 258 12.49 -11.38 11.08
C PRO A 258 11.99 -12.59 11.89
N GLU A 259 12.79 -13.05 12.85
CA GLU A 259 12.45 -14.18 13.72
C GLU A 259 11.21 -13.88 14.57
N GLN A 260 11.12 -12.66 15.11
CA GLN A 260 9.96 -12.22 15.92
C GLN A 260 8.67 -12.17 15.09
N ILE A 261 8.78 -11.79 13.82
CA ILE A 261 7.62 -11.84 12.90
C ILE A 261 7.23 -13.30 12.62
N TRP A 262 8.20 -14.21 12.46
CA TRP A 262 7.92 -15.63 12.31
C TRP A 262 7.28 -16.24 13.57
N ASP A 263 7.72 -15.83 14.77
CA ASP A 263 7.08 -16.23 16.02
C ASP A 263 5.59 -15.84 16.05
N LEU A 264 5.28 -14.60 15.64
CA LEU A 264 3.89 -14.13 15.52
C LEU A 264 3.10 -14.94 14.48
N VAL A 265 3.71 -15.27 13.35
CA VAL A 265 3.10 -16.13 12.32
C VAL A 265 2.75 -17.50 12.89
N GLU A 266 3.67 -18.15 13.61
CA GLU A 266 3.41 -19.46 14.21
C GLU A 266 2.34 -19.40 15.30
N PHE A 267 2.31 -18.33 16.11
CA PHE A 267 1.21 -18.15 17.06
C PHE A 267 -0.14 -18.05 16.32
N ILE A 268 -0.24 -17.20 15.27
CA ILE A 268 -1.48 -17.08 14.49
C ILE A 268 -1.85 -18.43 13.90
N LYS A 269 -0.91 -19.15 13.29
CA LYS A 269 -1.16 -20.50 12.76
C LYS A 269 -1.59 -21.52 13.83
N SER A 270 -1.17 -21.35 15.07
CA SER A 270 -1.52 -22.24 16.19
C SER A 270 -2.93 -22.03 16.70
N ILE A 271 -3.51 -20.84 16.52
CA ILE A 271 -4.87 -20.52 16.95
C ILE A 271 -5.91 -20.70 15.83
N GLU A 272 -5.46 -20.96 14.59
CA GLU A 272 -6.37 -21.25 13.49
C GLU A 272 -7.15 -22.54 13.75
N SER A 273 -8.44 -22.50 13.58
CA SER A 273 -9.32 -23.65 13.62
C SER A 273 -10.06 -23.78 12.27
N ASP A 274 -10.45 -25.02 11.92
CA ASP A 274 -11.48 -25.20 10.91
C ASP A 274 -12.75 -24.57 11.46
N GLY A 275 -13.02 -23.32 11.06
CA GLY A 275 -14.15 -22.57 11.57
C GLY A 275 -15.40 -23.43 11.50
N ALA A 276 -16.00 -23.67 12.65
CA ALA A 276 -17.36 -24.17 12.67
C ALA A 276 -18.15 -23.20 11.77
N GLU A 277 -18.77 -23.74 10.72
CA GLU A 277 -19.71 -23.01 9.87
C GLU A 277 -20.63 -22.20 10.79
N LYS A 278 -20.46 -20.89 10.76
CA LYS A 278 -21.47 -20.03 11.38
C LYS A 278 -22.72 -20.18 10.51
N LYS A 279 -23.61 -21.09 10.98
CA LYS A 279 -24.97 -21.19 10.50
C LYS A 279 -25.69 -19.87 10.55
#